data_5fee9a4c340ddcb06879564c11b641b2
#
_entry.id   5fee9a4c340ddcb06879564c11b641b2
#
_cell.length_a   1.000
_cell.length_b   1.000
_cell.length_c   1.000
_cell.angle_alpha   90.00
_cell.angle_beta   90.00
_cell.angle_gamma   90.00
#
_symmetry.space_group_name_H-M   'P 1'
#
loop_
_entity.id
_entity.type
_entity.pdbx_description
1 polymer ?
#
loop_
_entity_poly.entity_id
_entity_poly.type
_entity_poly.pdbx_seq_one_letter_code
_entity_poly.pdbx_strand_id
1 'polypeptide(L)'
;MNELKEIRFNESNIQLKDNLVKGSILPEKVAELTRTITVQDNTIIEGPVFAHKLEIQNGNLEIQGAVFTQLELYVNSEAQGDITFKKSVGSANSIVSRASLVKPVFHSDINAKSVTLYNAFVAGSIYADEVILENSVVCGGGFSTQQIE
;
A
#
# COMPACT_ATOMS: atom_id res chain seq x y z
N MET A 1 8.48 17.43 9.77
CA MET A 1 7.22 16.80 9.31
C MET A 1 6.01 17.52 9.85
N ASN A 2 5.01 17.70 9.02
CA ASN A 2 3.72 18.19 9.48
C ASN A 2 2.97 17.08 10.21
N GLU A 3 2.56 17.33 11.43
CA GLU A 3 1.87 16.35 12.25
C GLU A 3 0.36 16.55 12.18
N LEU A 4 -0.37 15.47 11.88
CA LEU A 4 -1.82 15.43 11.80
C LEU A 4 -2.34 14.32 12.72
N LYS A 5 -3.43 14.58 13.45
CA LYS A 5 -4.04 13.57 14.31
C LYS A 5 -4.65 12.44 13.51
N GLU A 6 -5.45 12.80 12.51
CA GLU A 6 -6.10 11.88 11.59
C GLU A 6 -6.50 12.66 10.35
N ILE A 7 -6.86 11.94 9.28
CA ILE A 7 -7.41 12.56 8.09
C ILE A 7 -8.76 11.91 7.80
N ARG A 8 -9.81 12.74 7.80
CA ARG A 8 -11.15 12.39 7.34
C ARG A 8 -11.40 13.21 6.09
N PHE A 9 -11.34 12.57 4.93
CA PHE A 9 -11.31 13.31 3.69
C PHE A 9 -12.60 13.17 2.87
N ASN A 10 -13.00 14.28 2.24
CA ASN A 10 -14.10 14.36 1.29
C ASN A 10 -13.66 14.87 -0.09
N GLU A 11 -12.40 15.26 -0.22
CA GLU A 11 -11.84 15.63 -1.51
C GLU A 11 -11.59 14.39 -2.37
N SER A 12 -11.52 14.56 -3.69
CA SER A 12 -11.26 13.45 -4.61
C SER A 12 -9.81 12.95 -4.52
N ASN A 13 -8.87 13.80 -4.14
CA ASN A 13 -7.46 13.46 -4.01
C ASN A 13 -6.87 14.06 -2.75
N ILE A 14 -6.00 13.27 -2.09
CA ILE A 14 -5.18 13.74 -0.98
C ILE A 14 -3.74 13.49 -1.36
N GLN A 15 -2.89 14.48 -1.14
CA GLN A 15 -1.47 14.34 -1.35
C GLN A 15 -0.74 14.42 -0.02
N LEU A 16 0.14 13.47 0.23
CA LEU A 16 0.94 13.40 1.45
C LEU A 16 2.39 13.63 1.10
N LYS A 17 2.98 14.61 1.76
CA LYS A 17 4.38 14.95 1.60
C LYS A 17 4.86 15.54 2.92
N ASP A 18 5.88 14.94 3.49
CA ASP A 18 6.45 15.41 4.75
C ASP A 18 5.42 15.40 5.88
N ASN A 19 4.63 14.35 5.98
CA ASN A 19 3.53 14.22 6.92
C ASN A 19 3.75 13.10 7.93
N LEU A 20 3.39 13.37 9.18
CA LEU A 20 3.20 12.36 10.22
C LEU A 20 1.72 12.34 10.59
N VAL A 21 1.04 11.25 10.26
CA VAL A 21 -0.38 11.06 10.60
C VAL A 21 -0.45 10.13 11.82
N LYS A 22 -0.86 10.67 12.96
CA LYS A 22 -0.92 9.93 14.23
C LYS A 22 -2.02 8.87 14.25
N GLY A 23 -3.12 9.13 13.58
CA GLY A 23 -4.25 8.22 13.53
C GLY A 23 -4.49 7.66 12.15
N SER A 24 -5.75 7.52 11.79
CA SER A 24 -6.18 6.90 10.55
C SER A 24 -6.35 7.90 9.41
N ILE A 25 -6.33 7.36 8.19
CA ILE A 25 -6.79 8.09 7.00
C ILE A 25 -8.01 7.34 6.49
N LEU A 26 -9.18 7.95 6.65
CA LEU A 26 -10.46 7.35 6.30
C LEU A 26 -11.29 8.34 5.49
N PRO A 27 -12.13 7.86 4.55
CA PRO A 27 -13.11 8.75 3.92
C PRO A 27 -14.13 9.19 4.96
N GLU A 28 -14.69 10.38 4.78
CA GLU A 28 -15.68 10.93 5.69
C GLU A 28 -16.93 10.04 5.76
N LYS A 29 -17.30 9.45 4.61
CA LYS A 29 -18.39 8.49 4.51
C LYS A 29 -17.94 7.25 3.76
N VAL A 30 -18.36 6.08 4.21
CA VAL A 30 -18.00 4.80 3.56
C VAL A 30 -18.42 4.77 2.09
N ALA A 31 -19.54 5.39 1.75
CA ALA A 31 -20.03 5.48 0.36
C ALA A 31 -19.10 6.33 -0.54
N GLU A 32 -18.17 7.06 0.03
CA GLU A 32 -17.24 7.93 -0.70
C GLU A 32 -15.85 7.32 -0.88
N LEU A 33 -15.76 5.99 -0.92
CA LEU A 33 -14.49 5.26 -1.15
C LEU A 33 -13.95 5.42 -2.58
N THR A 34 -14.23 6.56 -3.24
CA THR A 34 -13.70 6.86 -4.57
C THR A 34 -12.50 7.80 -4.51
N ARG A 35 -11.91 7.95 -3.32
CA ARG A 35 -10.83 8.90 -3.09
C ARG A 35 -9.47 8.27 -3.33
N THR A 36 -8.57 9.07 -3.91
CA THR A 36 -7.19 8.67 -4.15
C THR A 36 -6.28 9.35 -3.14
N ILE A 37 -5.40 8.56 -2.54
CA ILE A 37 -4.33 9.06 -1.69
C ILE A 37 -3.03 8.90 -2.48
N THR A 38 -2.28 9.98 -2.64
CA THR A 38 -0.98 9.97 -3.27
C THR A 38 0.09 10.29 -2.24
N VAL A 39 1.04 9.39 -2.05
CA VAL A 39 2.21 9.61 -1.21
C VAL A 39 3.33 10.12 -2.12
N GLN A 40 3.68 11.38 -1.97
CA GLN A 40 4.72 12.01 -2.78
C GLN A 40 6.11 11.84 -2.17
N ASP A 41 6.22 11.86 -0.84
CA ASP A 41 7.50 11.83 -0.16
C ASP A 41 7.30 11.76 1.36
N ASN A 42 8.27 11.16 2.07
CA ASN A 42 8.54 11.28 3.51
C ASN A 42 7.28 11.31 4.38
N THR A 43 6.61 10.16 4.52
CA THR A 43 5.32 10.05 5.20
C THR A 43 5.32 8.89 6.19
N ILE A 44 4.80 9.14 7.40
CA ILE A 44 4.54 8.11 8.40
C ILE A 44 3.06 8.15 8.75
N ILE A 45 2.40 6.99 8.69
CA ILE A 45 0.99 6.86 9.06
C ILE A 45 0.90 5.79 10.15
N GLU A 46 0.44 6.17 11.35
CA GLU A 46 0.39 5.26 12.50
C GLU A 46 -0.88 4.42 12.53
N GLY A 47 -1.98 4.93 11.99
CA GLY A 47 -3.26 4.24 11.97
C GLY A 47 -3.57 3.56 10.64
N PRO A 48 -4.78 2.98 10.55
CA PRO A 48 -5.22 2.33 9.31
C PRO A 48 -5.51 3.33 8.18
N VAL A 49 -5.41 2.82 6.96
CA VAL A 49 -5.63 3.61 5.74
C VAL A 49 -6.71 2.93 4.89
N PHE A 50 -7.75 3.67 4.56
CA PHE A 50 -8.78 3.24 3.63
C PHE A 50 -8.86 4.22 2.47
N ALA A 51 -8.83 3.71 1.24
CA ALA A 51 -8.93 4.54 0.04
C ALA A 51 -9.52 3.76 -1.13
N HIS A 52 -9.96 4.45 -2.15
CA HIS A 52 -10.25 3.83 -3.43
C HIS A 52 -8.93 3.39 -4.08
N LYS A 53 -7.99 4.32 -4.15
CA LYS A 53 -6.66 4.06 -4.69
C LYS A 53 -5.60 4.68 -3.78
N LEU A 54 -4.53 3.94 -3.55
CA LEU A 54 -3.34 4.44 -2.87
C LEU A 54 -2.17 4.37 -3.85
N GLU A 55 -1.63 5.52 -4.21
CA GLU A 55 -0.51 5.63 -5.12
C GLU A 55 0.73 6.11 -4.38
N ILE A 56 1.80 5.34 -4.45
CA ILE A 56 3.05 5.67 -3.78
C ILE A 56 4.07 6.07 -4.84
N GLN A 57 4.39 7.35 -4.86
CA GLN A 57 5.36 7.92 -5.80
C GLN A 57 6.78 7.82 -5.26
N ASN A 58 6.95 8.04 -3.96
CA ASN A 58 8.24 7.90 -3.30
C ASN A 58 8.08 7.51 -1.84
N GLY A 59 9.15 6.91 -1.25
CA GLY A 59 9.42 6.85 0.17
C GLY A 59 10.09 8.16 0.63
N ASN A 60 10.55 8.29 1.84
CA ASN A 60 10.43 7.26 2.87
C ASN A 60 8.98 7.17 3.35
N LEU A 61 8.43 6.00 3.29
CA LEU A 61 7.06 5.76 3.72
C LEU A 61 7.02 4.63 4.72
N GLU A 62 6.35 4.85 5.84
CA GLU A 62 6.01 3.79 6.78
C GLU A 62 4.53 3.89 7.11
N ILE A 63 3.79 2.80 6.87
CA ILE A 63 2.40 2.68 7.30
C ILE A 63 2.35 1.61 8.39
N GLN A 64 2.00 2.02 9.60
CA GLN A 64 1.98 1.14 10.76
C GLN A 64 0.65 0.44 10.96
N GLY A 65 -0.45 1.01 10.45
CA GLY A 65 -1.76 0.39 10.47
C GLY A 65 -2.03 -0.46 9.25
N ALA A 66 -3.15 -1.18 9.24
CA ALA A 66 -3.59 -1.95 8.09
C ALA A 66 -4.00 -1.03 6.94
N VAL A 67 -3.83 -1.51 5.72
CA VAL A 67 -4.20 -0.77 4.51
C VAL A 67 -5.25 -1.54 3.74
N PHE A 68 -6.30 -0.86 3.32
CA PHE A 68 -7.27 -1.41 2.40
C PHE A 68 -7.57 -0.43 1.27
N THR A 69 -7.53 -0.92 0.04
CA THR A 69 -7.96 -0.14 -1.13
C THR A 69 -9.08 -0.86 -1.87
N GLN A 70 -9.99 -0.10 -2.44
CA GLN A 70 -11.09 -0.67 -3.20
C GLN A 70 -10.65 -1.07 -4.61
N LEU A 71 -9.82 -0.27 -5.23
CA LEU A 71 -9.37 -0.50 -6.60
C LEU A 71 -7.91 -0.96 -6.68
N GLU A 72 -6.98 -0.18 -6.14
CA GLU A 72 -5.56 -0.46 -6.35
C GLU A 72 -4.68 0.19 -5.30
N LEU A 73 -3.68 -0.57 -4.87
CA LEU A 73 -2.47 -0.01 -4.27
C LEU A 73 -1.36 -0.12 -5.32
N TYR A 74 -0.74 1.01 -5.64
CA TYR A 74 0.29 1.07 -6.68
C TYR A 74 1.56 1.73 -6.18
N VAL A 75 2.70 1.04 -6.36
CA VAL A 75 4.02 1.61 -6.07
C VAL A 75 4.72 1.89 -7.40
N ASN A 76 5.08 3.13 -7.60
CA ASN A 76 5.65 3.62 -8.85
C ASN A 76 7.01 2.98 -9.14
N SER A 77 7.30 2.74 -10.42
CA SER A 77 8.55 2.13 -10.86
C SER A 77 9.79 2.97 -10.52
N GLU A 78 9.63 4.28 -10.41
CA GLU A 78 10.72 5.21 -10.12
C GLU A 78 10.79 5.62 -8.65
N ALA A 79 9.99 4.98 -7.79
CA ALA A 79 9.98 5.30 -6.36
C ALA A 79 11.37 5.11 -5.75
N GLN A 80 11.75 6.06 -4.90
CA GLN A 80 13.00 6.04 -4.14
C GLN A 80 12.70 6.17 -2.66
N GLY A 81 13.67 5.76 -1.81
CA GLY A 81 13.50 5.77 -0.36
C GLY A 81 12.79 4.53 0.16
N ASP A 82 12.87 4.28 1.45
CA ASP A 82 12.32 3.09 2.07
C ASP A 82 10.79 3.10 2.04
N ILE A 83 10.18 1.95 1.73
CA ILE A 83 8.73 1.78 1.73
C ILE A 83 8.40 0.55 2.57
N THR A 84 7.65 0.76 3.66
CA THR A 84 7.38 -0.29 4.64
C THR A 84 5.91 -0.30 5.03
N PHE A 85 5.31 -1.48 4.98
CA PHE A 85 3.95 -1.75 5.45
C PHE A 85 4.05 -2.69 6.66
N LYS A 86 3.69 -2.20 7.85
CA LYS A 86 3.87 -2.95 9.11
C LYS A 86 2.79 -4.00 9.36
N LYS A 87 1.59 -3.79 8.85
CA LYS A 87 0.46 -4.70 9.04
C LYS A 87 -0.06 -5.18 7.68
N SER A 88 -1.19 -5.88 7.70
CA SER A 88 -1.75 -6.45 6.49
C SER A 88 -2.15 -5.38 5.47
N VAL A 89 -2.00 -5.74 4.22
CA VAL A 89 -2.37 -4.90 3.09
C VAL A 89 -3.38 -5.65 2.24
N GLY A 90 -4.53 -5.05 2.03
CA GLY A 90 -5.59 -5.65 1.25
C GLY A 90 -6.09 -4.72 0.15
N SER A 91 -6.64 -5.33 -0.89
CA SER A 91 -7.34 -4.62 -1.96
C SER A 91 -8.48 -5.48 -2.47
N ALA A 92 -9.61 -4.85 -2.76
CA ALA A 92 -10.70 -5.58 -3.40
C ALA A 92 -10.37 -5.95 -4.85
N ASN A 93 -9.35 -5.33 -5.44
CA ASN A 93 -8.96 -5.60 -6.82
C ASN A 93 -7.46 -5.90 -6.93
N SER A 94 -6.58 -4.89 -6.97
CA SER A 94 -5.16 -5.15 -7.26
C SER A 94 -4.19 -4.48 -6.31
N ILE A 95 -3.05 -5.14 -6.12
CA ILE A 95 -1.87 -4.58 -5.47
C ILE A 95 -0.72 -4.76 -6.46
N VAL A 96 -0.12 -3.65 -6.88
CA VAL A 96 0.93 -3.64 -7.89
C VAL A 96 2.11 -2.81 -7.40
N SER A 97 3.27 -3.43 -7.30
CA SER A 97 4.52 -2.71 -7.06
C SER A 97 5.43 -2.88 -8.25
N ARG A 98 5.76 -1.78 -8.89
CA ARG A 98 6.68 -1.71 -10.03
C ARG A 98 8.04 -1.15 -9.63
N ALA A 99 8.29 -0.96 -8.35
CA ALA A 99 9.52 -0.35 -7.87
C ALA A 99 10.76 -1.11 -8.36
N SER A 100 11.70 -0.40 -8.93
CA SER A 100 12.96 -0.97 -9.41
C SER A 100 14.17 -0.41 -8.66
N LEU A 101 14.01 0.73 -7.98
CA LEU A 101 15.10 1.43 -7.29
C LEU A 101 15.08 1.20 -5.78
N VAL A 102 14.02 0.59 -5.26
CA VAL A 102 13.82 0.34 -3.84
C VAL A 102 13.14 -1.02 -3.68
N LYS A 103 13.32 -1.63 -2.51
CA LYS A 103 12.69 -2.90 -2.17
C LYS A 103 11.56 -2.64 -1.17
N PRO A 104 10.29 -2.57 -1.60
CA PRO A 104 9.18 -2.45 -0.67
C PRO A 104 9.10 -3.65 0.27
N VAL A 105 8.83 -3.39 1.55
CA VAL A 105 8.78 -4.40 2.60
C VAL A 105 7.37 -4.48 3.15
N PHE A 106 6.79 -5.67 3.08
CA PHE A 106 5.49 -5.99 3.66
C PHE A 106 5.71 -6.93 4.83
N HIS A 107 5.49 -6.46 6.04
CA HIS A 107 5.75 -7.24 7.26
C HIS A 107 4.68 -8.30 7.56
N SER A 108 3.54 -8.25 6.90
CA SER A 108 2.43 -9.15 7.15
C SER A 108 1.83 -9.65 5.84
N ASP A 109 0.59 -10.13 5.89
CA ASP A 109 -0.06 -10.74 4.74
C ASP A 109 -0.55 -9.72 3.72
N ILE A 110 -0.60 -10.16 2.47
CA ILE A 110 -1.17 -9.41 1.36
C ILE A 110 -2.38 -10.19 0.85
N ASN A 111 -3.49 -9.48 0.64
CA ASN A 111 -4.75 -10.10 0.22
C ASN A 111 -5.39 -9.23 -0.85
N ALA A 112 -5.55 -9.78 -2.05
CA ALA A 112 -6.16 -9.07 -3.17
C ALA A 112 -6.67 -10.04 -4.21
N LYS A 113 -7.39 -9.56 -5.20
CA LYS A 113 -7.76 -10.37 -6.35
C LYS A 113 -6.53 -10.66 -7.22
N SER A 114 -5.69 -9.65 -7.43
CA SER A 114 -4.47 -9.75 -8.23
C SER A 114 -3.32 -9.06 -7.52
N VAL A 115 -2.16 -9.70 -7.47
CA VAL A 115 -0.94 -9.16 -6.85
C VAL A 115 0.22 -9.26 -7.82
N THR A 116 0.86 -8.14 -8.10
CA THR A 116 2.07 -8.08 -8.91
C THR A 116 3.15 -7.36 -8.12
N LEU A 117 4.24 -8.05 -7.81
CA LEU A 117 5.33 -7.48 -7.00
C LEU A 117 6.66 -7.63 -7.69
N TYR A 118 7.36 -6.51 -7.85
CA TYR A 118 8.73 -6.45 -8.33
C TYR A 118 9.63 -5.99 -7.20
N ASN A 119 10.73 -6.72 -6.98
CA ASN A 119 11.77 -6.39 -5.99
C ASN A 119 11.22 -6.23 -4.56
N ALA A 120 10.17 -6.94 -4.20
CA ALA A 120 9.54 -6.80 -2.89
C ALA A 120 9.98 -7.90 -1.92
N PHE A 121 9.89 -7.60 -0.63
CA PHE A 121 10.03 -8.58 0.44
C PHE A 121 8.70 -8.66 1.20
N VAL A 122 8.15 -9.86 1.31
CA VAL A 122 6.91 -10.12 2.04
C VAL A 122 7.21 -11.12 3.16
N ALA A 123 7.10 -10.69 4.41
CA ALA A 123 7.33 -11.56 5.56
C ALA A 123 6.16 -12.52 5.80
N GLY A 124 4.95 -12.13 5.41
CA GLY A 124 3.76 -12.97 5.51
C GLY A 124 3.48 -13.77 4.25
N SER A 125 2.21 -14.09 4.02
CA SER A 125 1.72 -14.84 2.87
C SER A 125 0.93 -13.93 1.93
N ILE A 126 0.80 -14.37 0.67
CA ILE A 126 -0.01 -13.69 -0.33
C ILE A 126 -1.23 -14.57 -0.64
N TYR A 127 -2.42 -13.99 -0.53
CA TYR A 127 -3.69 -14.64 -0.87
C TYR A 127 -4.32 -13.87 -2.03
N ALA A 128 -4.33 -14.49 -3.20
CA ALA A 128 -4.85 -13.84 -4.40
C ALA A 128 -5.27 -14.88 -5.44
N ASP A 129 -6.14 -14.48 -6.36
CA ASP A 129 -6.49 -15.32 -7.51
C ASP A 129 -5.34 -15.39 -8.51
N GLU A 130 -4.58 -14.30 -8.62
CA GLU A 130 -3.46 -14.22 -9.54
C GLU A 130 -2.28 -13.54 -8.85
N VAL A 131 -1.09 -14.16 -8.94
CA VAL A 131 0.13 -13.64 -8.32
C VAL A 131 1.25 -13.66 -9.35
N ILE A 132 1.86 -12.49 -9.55
CA ILE A 132 3.07 -12.35 -10.36
C ILE A 132 4.17 -11.81 -9.47
N LEU A 133 5.26 -12.55 -9.35
CA LEU A 133 6.41 -12.16 -8.53
C LEU A 133 7.65 -12.12 -9.41
N GLU A 134 8.36 -11.01 -9.36
CA GLU A 134 9.64 -10.87 -10.04
C GLU A 134 10.68 -10.33 -9.06
N ASN A 135 11.77 -11.07 -8.89
CA ASN A 135 12.85 -10.70 -7.98
C ASN A 135 12.34 -10.36 -6.57
N SER A 136 11.39 -11.15 -6.10
CA SER A 136 10.73 -10.93 -4.81
C SER A 136 10.82 -12.16 -3.92
N VAL A 137 10.81 -11.94 -2.61
CA VAL A 137 10.86 -12.99 -1.59
C VAL A 137 9.57 -12.95 -0.78
N VAL A 138 8.90 -14.11 -0.67
CA VAL A 138 7.69 -14.26 0.13
C VAL A 138 7.94 -15.38 1.15
N CYS A 139 8.04 -15.03 2.43
CA CYS A 139 8.41 -15.97 3.48
C CYS A 139 7.29 -16.95 3.82
N GLY A 140 6.03 -16.49 3.83
CA GLY A 140 4.87 -17.31 4.15
C GLY A 140 4.29 -18.09 2.97
N GLY A 141 4.83 -17.86 1.77
CA GLY A 141 4.33 -18.48 0.55
C GLY A 141 3.27 -17.67 -0.16
N GLY A 142 3.03 -17.99 -1.43
CA GLY A 142 2.00 -17.39 -2.26
C GLY A 142 0.93 -18.41 -2.58
N PHE A 143 -0.33 -18.01 -2.48
CA PHE A 143 -1.46 -18.86 -2.81
C PHE A 143 -2.26 -18.22 -3.93
N SER A 144 -2.43 -18.95 -5.04
CA SER A 144 -3.17 -18.47 -6.20
C SER A 144 -4.01 -19.61 -6.77
N THR A 145 -5.19 -19.29 -7.26
CA THR A 145 -6.04 -20.25 -7.95
C THR A 145 -5.72 -20.33 -9.45
N GLN A 146 -4.91 -19.44 -9.96
CA GLN A 146 -4.60 -19.35 -11.39
C GLN A 146 -3.12 -19.48 -11.70
N GLN A 147 -2.26 -18.59 -11.17
CA GLN A 147 -0.87 -18.52 -11.58
C GLN A 147 0.02 -17.89 -10.52
N ILE A 148 1.22 -18.47 -10.36
CA ILE A 148 2.30 -17.89 -9.56
C ILE A 148 3.55 -17.86 -10.42
N GLU A 149 4.19 -16.69 -10.53
CA GLU A 149 5.42 -16.50 -11.29
C GLU A 149 6.52 -15.85 -10.44
#